data_20d092d4bf087314d09c29bdf27df8c0
#
_entry.id   20d092d4bf087314d09c29bdf27df8c0
#
_cell.length_a   1.000
_cell.length_b   1.000
_cell.length_c   1.000
_cell.angle_alpha   90.00
_cell.angle_beta   90.00
_cell.angle_gamma   90.00
#
_symmetry.space_group_name_H-M   'P 1'
#
loop_
_entity.id
_entity.type
_entity.pdbx_description
1 polymer ?
#
loop_
_entity_poly.entity_id
_entity_poly.type
_entity_poly.pdbx_seq_one_letter_code
_entity_poly.pdbx_strand_id
1 'polypeptide(L)'
;LSIRRQRQMCIRDRDEAEDLLVEIQRQLKKRQWGEVIRLEVEDKMDERLLKILKTEFDIKEADVFEINGPLDLTMLMKVYGADGFDAYKTPRYQPAPVPEFQNEKDIFQVIREGDVFLHHPYMSFDPVVNFVRQAAKDPDVLAIKQTLYRVSGNSPIIAALAQAAENGKQVTVLVELKARFDEENNIVWARMLEKAGCHVIYGLVGLKTHSKITLVVRREEDGIRRYVHLGTGNYNDATAKLYTDVGMLTCAERIGEDATAVFNMLSGYSEPLFWNKLALAPLWLKDKFLHLIEREKNYALEGKNAHIIAKMNSLCDKDIIRALYEASAAGVKIELIVRGICCLKVGIPGVSENISVRSIVGNFLEHSRIFYFENGGNPEIYMGSADWMPRNLDRRVEIVFPVIEEELKEKALHILHVELEDNVNCLLYTSPSPR
;
A
#
# COMPACT_ATOMS: atom_id res chain seq x y z
N LEU A 1 -13.95 31.01 -6.82
CA LEU A 1 -14.64 30.05 -7.67
C LEU A 1 -13.94 28.70 -7.59
N SER A 2 -14.60 27.66 -7.08
CA SER A 2 -14.10 26.27 -7.08
C SER A 2 -14.95 25.42 -8.00
N ILE A 3 -14.30 24.76 -8.96
CA ILE A 3 -14.95 23.91 -9.95
C ILE A 3 -14.40 22.48 -9.79
N ARG A 4 -15.26 21.54 -9.44
CA ARG A 4 -14.94 20.11 -9.40
C ARG A 4 -15.45 19.44 -10.67
N ARG A 5 -14.55 18.80 -11.40
CA ARG A 5 -14.85 18.05 -12.63
C ARG A 5 -14.83 16.55 -12.35
N GLN A 6 -15.67 15.83 -13.07
CA GLN A 6 -15.73 14.38 -12.98
C GLN A 6 -14.40 13.75 -13.38
N ARG A 7 -13.77 13.02 -12.45
CA ARG A 7 -12.51 12.30 -12.67
C ARG A 7 -12.76 10.83 -12.98
N GLN A 8 -13.64 10.57 -13.92
CA GLN A 8 -13.92 9.19 -14.31
C GLN A 8 -13.05 8.81 -15.50
N MET A 9 -12.15 7.84 -15.26
CA MET A 9 -11.35 7.23 -16.31
C MET A 9 -12.04 5.95 -16.76
N CYS A 10 -12.97 6.05 -17.72
CA CYS A 10 -13.50 4.88 -18.42
C CYS A 10 -12.52 4.51 -19.52
N ILE A 11 -11.72 3.48 -19.32
CA ILE A 11 -11.07 2.77 -20.42
C ILE A 11 -12.03 1.65 -20.80
N ARG A 12 -12.89 1.92 -21.76
CA ARG A 12 -13.64 0.89 -22.50
C ARG A 12 -12.92 0.65 -23.82
N ASP A 13 -12.83 -0.60 -24.16
CA ASP A 13 -12.27 -1.14 -25.40
C ASP A 13 -10.76 -0.99 -25.60
N ARG A 14 -10.10 -2.13 -25.50
CA ARG A 14 -8.67 -2.29 -25.27
C ARG A 14 -7.90 -2.96 -26.40
N ASP A 15 -8.54 -3.30 -27.47
CA ASP A 15 -7.91 -4.15 -28.49
C ASP A 15 -7.00 -3.39 -29.47
N GLU A 16 -6.88 -2.05 -29.35
CA GLU A 16 -6.08 -1.24 -30.30
C GLU A 16 -5.14 -0.20 -29.65
N ALA A 17 -4.88 -0.25 -28.33
CA ALA A 17 -3.96 0.72 -27.72
C ALA A 17 -2.51 0.24 -27.85
N GLU A 18 -1.87 0.50 -28.98
CA GLU A 18 -0.45 0.21 -29.22
C GLU A 18 0.51 0.90 -28.24
N ASP A 19 0.08 1.98 -27.55
CA ASP A 19 0.85 2.66 -26.51
C ASP A 19 -0.05 3.14 -25.35
N LEU A 20 -0.14 2.34 -24.32
CA LEU A 20 -0.90 2.65 -23.10
C LEU A 20 -0.49 4.01 -22.48
N LEU A 21 0.77 4.38 -22.58
CA LEU A 21 1.31 5.64 -22.06
C LEU A 21 0.76 6.84 -22.83
N VAL A 22 0.73 6.78 -24.16
CA VAL A 22 0.16 7.83 -25.01
C VAL A 22 -1.34 7.98 -24.75
N GLU A 23 -2.05 6.87 -24.63
CA GLU A 23 -3.49 6.89 -24.36
C GLU A 23 -3.78 7.52 -22.97
N ILE A 24 -3.03 7.16 -21.94
CA ILE A 24 -3.19 7.78 -20.61
C ILE A 24 -2.87 9.27 -20.67
N GLN A 25 -1.82 9.70 -21.37
CA GLN A 25 -1.51 11.12 -21.55
C GLN A 25 -2.64 11.86 -22.29
N ARG A 26 -3.20 11.26 -23.33
CA ARG A 26 -4.33 11.82 -24.06
C ARG A 26 -5.55 12.00 -23.14
N GLN A 27 -5.84 11.01 -22.31
CA GLN A 27 -6.95 11.07 -21.36
C GLN A 27 -6.71 12.08 -20.25
N LEU A 28 -5.48 12.23 -19.74
CA LEU A 28 -5.13 13.26 -18.77
C LEU A 28 -5.36 14.67 -19.33
N LYS A 29 -4.95 14.92 -20.57
CA LYS A 29 -5.27 16.19 -21.26
C LYS A 29 -6.78 16.41 -21.40
N LYS A 30 -7.55 15.39 -21.74
CA LYS A 30 -9.00 15.48 -21.86
C LYS A 30 -9.71 15.75 -20.51
N ARG A 31 -9.10 15.38 -19.37
CA ARG A 31 -9.69 15.68 -18.03
C ARG A 31 -9.88 17.17 -17.79
N GLN A 32 -9.07 18.04 -18.38
CA GLN A 32 -9.22 19.50 -18.27
C GLN A 32 -10.55 19.99 -18.88
N TRP A 33 -11.09 19.25 -19.84
CA TRP A 33 -12.31 19.54 -20.57
C TRP A 33 -13.47 18.60 -20.19
N GLY A 34 -13.35 17.93 -19.03
CA GLY A 34 -14.40 17.06 -18.52
C GLY A 34 -15.64 17.85 -18.13
N GLU A 35 -16.79 17.17 -18.12
CA GLU A 35 -18.05 17.71 -17.64
C GLU A 35 -17.90 18.24 -16.20
N VAL A 36 -18.47 19.42 -15.94
CA VAL A 36 -18.48 20.03 -14.61
C VAL A 36 -19.63 19.40 -13.82
N ILE A 37 -19.31 18.76 -12.70
CA ILE A 37 -20.28 18.02 -11.85
C ILE A 37 -20.58 18.74 -10.52
N ARG A 38 -19.90 19.83 -10.24
CA ARG A 38 -20.09 20.63 -9.02
C ARG A 38 -19.52 22.02 -9.22
N LEU A 39 -20.29 23.02 -8.86
CA LEU A 39 -19.93 24.44 -8.81
C LEU A 39 -20.06 24.96 -7.38
N GLU A 40 -18.97 25.39 -6.78
CA GLU A 40 -18.97 26.05 -5.48
C GLU A 40 -18.77 27.56 -5.68
N VAL A 41 -19.63 28.36 -5.12
CA VAL A 41 -19.60 29.82 -5.22
C VAL A 41 -19.71 30.46 -3.84
N GLU A 42 -19.23 31.68 -3.69
CA GLU A 42 -19.44 32.47 -2.48
C GLU A 42 -20.94 32.83 -2.34
N ASP A 43 -21.44 32.87 -1.11
CA ASP A 43 -22.84 33.20 -0.78
C ASP A 43 -23.29 34.59 -1.27
N LYS A 44 -22.33 35.46 -1.58
CA LYS A 44 -22.56 36.82 -2.10
C LYS A 44 -22.19 36.99 -3.57
N MET A 45 -22.10 35.91 -4.31
CA MET A 45 -21.78 35.97 -5.72
C MET A 45 -22.89 36.68 -6.49
N ASP A 46 -22.50 37.53 -7.46
CA ASP A 46 -23.46 38.21 -8.34
C ASP A 46 -24.27 37.18 -9.15
N GLU A 47 -25.62 37.28 -9.09
CA GLU A 47 -26.53 36.33 -9.75
C GLU A 47 -26.36 36.28 -11.27
N ARG A 48 -25.93 37.37 -11.91
CA ARG A 48 -25.68 37.40 -13.36
C ARG A 48 -24.46 36.58 -13.70
N LEU A 49 -23.39 36.67 -12.89
CA LEU A 49 -22.19 35.85 -13.06
C LEU A 49 -22.49 34.39 -12.81
N LEU A 50 -23.29 34.09 -11.79
CA LEU A 50 -23.69 32.70 -11.51
C LEU A 50 -24.49 32.12 -12.69
N LYS A 51 -25.40 32.89 -13.28
CA LYS A 51 -26.17 32.46 -14.46
C LYS A 51 -25.29 32.19 -15.67
N ILE A 52 -24.27 33.04 -15.91
CA ILE A 52 -23.28 32.79 -16.98
C ILE A 52 -22.54 31.49 -16.74
N LEU A 53 -22.01 31.27 -15.54
CA LEU A 53 -21.28 30.05 -15.20
C LEU A 53 -22.15 28.80 -15.35
N LYS A 54 -23.40 28.85 -14.89
CA LYS A 54 -24.34 27.72 -15.04
C LYS A 54 -24.60 27.40 -16.51
N THR A 55 -24.73 28.42 -17.35
CA THR A 55 -24.98 28.27 -18.80
C THR A 55 -23.72 27.70 -19.51
N GLU A 56 -22.56 28.29 -19.26
CA GLU A 56 -21.31 27.90 -19.91
C GLU A 56 -20.83 26.49 -19.53
N PHE A 57 -21.10 26.07 -18.31
CA PHE A 57 -20.71 24.77 -17.81
C PHE A 57 -21.84 23.71 -17.83
N ASP A 58 -23.01 24.06 -18.32
CA ASP A 58 -24.21 23.20 -18.37
C ASP A 58 -24.53 22.57 -17.00
N ILE A 59 -24.47 23.38 -15.92
CA ILE A 59 -24.66 22.94 -14.54
C ILE A 59 -26.09 23.10 -14.09
N LYS A 60 -26.62 22.02 -13.48
CA LYS A 60 -27.95 22.02 -12.86
C LYS A 60 -27.93 22.72 -11.52
N GLU A 61 -29.09 23.26 -11.09
CA GLU A 61 -29.25 23.90 -9.79
C GLU A 61 -28.84 23.04 -8.62
N ALA A 62 -29.13 21.75 -8.68
CA ALA A 62 -28.77 20.77 -7.65
C ALA A 62 -27.25 20.56 -7.47
N ASP A 63 -26.44 20.99 -8.45
CA ASP A 63 -24.99 20.83 -8.45
C ASP A 63 -24.27 22.15 -8.13
N VAL A 64 -25.02 23.23 -7.79
CA VAL A 64 -24.49 24.51 -7.33
C VAL A 64 -24.56 24.56 -5.81
N PHE A 65 -23.47 24.94 -5.18
CA PHE A 65 -23.33 25.02 -3.72
C PHE A 65 -22.87 26.44 -3.32
N GLU A 66 -23.67 27.14 -2.57
CA GLU A 66 -23.31 28.40 -1.95
C GLU A 66 -22.51 28.13 -0.67
N ILE A 67 -21.34 28.71 -0.57
CA ILE A 67 -20.42 28.51 0.54
C ILE A 67 -20.23 29.83 1.28
N ASN A 68 -20.63 29.85 2.54
CA ASN A 68 -20.31 30.95 3.44
C ASN A 68 -18.95 30.74 4.06
N GLY A 69 -17.89 31.12 3.34
CA GLY A 69 -16.51 30.97 3.76
C GLY A 69 -15.54 30.80 2.58
N PRO A 70 -14.28 30.50 2.87
CA PRO A 70 -13.28 30.31 1.82
C PRO A 70 -13.61 29.12 0.92
N LEU A 71 -13.60 29.32 -0.41
CA LEU A 71 -13.87 28.28 -1.40
C LEU A 71 -12.71 27.29 -1.56
N ASP A 72 -11.48 27.76 -1.35
CA ASP A 72 -10.28 26.92 -1.43
C ASP A 72 -9.56 26.88 -0.08
N LEU A 73 -9.84 25.82 0.68
CA LEU A 73 -9.18 25.57 1.96
C LEU A 73 -7.72 25.16 1.83
N THR A 74 -7.22 24.86 0.62
CA THR A 74 -5.80 24.52 0.42
C THR A 74 -4.88 25.73 0.68
N MET A 75 -5.42 26.95 0.67
CA MET A 75 -4.70 28.15 1.10
C MET A 75 -4.12 28.02 2.52
N LEU A 76 -4.78 27.26 3.40
CA LEU A 76 -4.31 27.03 4.76
C LEU A 76 -2.96 26.32 4.80
N MET A 77 -2.59 25.57 3.76
CA MET A 77 -1.26 24.96 3.66
C MET A 77 -0.17 26.03 3.51
N LYS A 78 -0.47 27.16 2.83
CA LYS A 78 0.46 28.30 2.72
C LYS A 78 0.59 29.03 4.07
N VAL A 79 -0.53 29.18 4.79
CA VAL A 79 -0.52 29.74 6.16
C VAL A 79 0.29 28.87 7.10
N TYR A 80 0.06 27.53 7.06
CA TYR A 80 0.83 26.57 7.83
C TYR A 80 2.33 26.59 7.49
N GLY A 81 2.67 26.84 6.20
CA GLY A 81 4.04 26.93 5.70
C GLY A 81 4.75 28.27 5.99
N ALA A 82 4.06 29.26 6.58
CA ALA A 82 4.65 30.58 6.84
C ALA A 82 5.85 30.47 7.80
N ASP A 83 6.89 31.25 7.51
CA ASP A 83 8.11 31.33 8.31
C ASP A 83 7.88 32.05 9.65
N GLY A 84 8.66 31.70 10.66
CA GLY A 84 8.61 32.31 11.99
C GLY A 84 7.51 31.76 12.93
N PHE A 85 6.74 30.76 12.50
CA PHE A 85 5.67 30.15 13.28
C PHE A 85 5.96 28.70 13.69
N ASP A 86 7.22 28.26 13.64
CA ASP A 86 7.58 26.86 13.91
C ASP A 86 7.31 26.45 15.37
N ALA A 87 7.35 27.40 16.32
CA ALA A 87 7.00 27.17 17.72
C ALA A 87 5.53 26.76 17.94
N TYR A 88 4.64 27.03 16.99
CA TYR A 88 3.23 26.69 17.01
C TYR A 88 2.88 25.42 16.22
N LYS A 89 3.88 24.81 15.59
CA LYS A 89 3.72 23.56 14.84
C LYS A 89 4.10 22.37 15.71
N THR A 90 3.42 21.27 15.52
CA THR A 90 3.84 19.99 16.13
C THR A 90 5.26 19.65 15.66
N PRO A 91 6.21 19.38 16.60
CA PRO A 91 7.56 18.98 16.23
C PRO A 91 7.54 17.77 15.27
N ARG A 92 8.37 17.83 14.25
CA ARG A 92 8.51 16.68 13.34
C ARG A 92 9.14 15.52 14.06
N TYR A 93 8.50 14.37 13.97
CA TYR A 93 9.07 13.14 14.48
C TYR A 93 10.38 12.80 13.77
N GLN A 94 11.40 12.42 14.54
CA GLN A 94 12.69 11.99 14.02
C GLN A 94 12.75 10.46 14.08
N PRO A 95 12.79 9.79 12.94
CA PRO A 95 12.89 8.32 12.89
C PRO A 95 14.18 7.84 13.56
N ALA A 96 14.09 6.79 14.34
CA ALA A 96 15.25 6.13 14.89
C ALA A 96 16.03 5.38 13.77
N PRO A 97 17.36 5.30 13.84
CA PRO A 97 18.12 4.42 12.97
C PRO A 97 17.72 2.96 13.21
N VAL A 98 17.78 2.15 12.16
CA VAL A 98 17.51 0.71 12.26
C VAL A 98 18.73 0.03 12.90
N PRO A 99 18.58 -0.66 14.06
CA PRO A 99 19.71 -1.16 14.85
C PRO A 99 20.67 -2.06 14.07
N GLU A 100 20.14 -2.91 13.21
CA GLU A 100 20.87 -3.88 12.42
C GLU A 100 21.86 -3.23 11.43
N PHE A 101 21.59 -1.99 11.01
CA PHE A 101 22.42 -1.20 10.09
C PHE A 101 23.32 -0.17 10.77
N GLN A 102 23.39 -0.19 12.10
CA GLN A 102 24.36 0.62 12.81
C GLN A 102 25.78 0.10 12.53
N ASN A 103 26.76 0.99 12.33
CA ASN A 103 28.17 0.72 12.02
C ASN A 103 28.53 0.47 10.54
N GLU A 104 27.80 1.10 9.61
CA GLU A 104 28.13 1.11 8.16
C GLU A 104 28.38 -0.28 7.54
N LYS A 105 27.73 -1.32 8.08
CA LYS A 105 27.80 -2.67 7.52
C LYS A 105 27.24 -2.72 6.10
N ASP A 106 27.82 -3.60 5.29
CA ASP A 106 27.24 -3.95 3.99
C ASP A 106 25.81 -4.49 4.19
N ILE A 107 24.85 -3.90 3.47
CA ILE A 107 23.43 -4.23 3.63
C ILE A 107 23.17 -5.70 3.28
N PHE A 108 23.88 -6.26 2.31
CA PHE A 108 23.73 -7.65 1.91
C PHE A 108 24.27 -8.60 2.98
N GLN A 109 25.37 -8.22 3.66
CA GLN A 109 25.88 -8.98 4.78
C GLN A 109 24.87 -9.01 5.94
N VAL A 110 24.31 -7.87 6.31
CA VAL A 110 23.30 -7.80 7.39
C VAL A 110 22.09 -8.70 7.08
N ILE A 111 21.58 -8.65 5.85
CA ILE A 111 20.42 -9.46 5.45
C ILE A 111 20.76 -10.97 5.42
N ARG A 112 22.03 -11.35 5.21
CA ARG A 112 22.48 -12.74 5.33
C ARG A 112 22.56 -13.23 6.77
N GLU A 113 22.83 -12.33 7.71
CA GLU A 113 22.88 -12.65 9.14
C GLU A 113 21.48 -12.91 9.71
N GLY A 114 20.41 -12.35 9.13
CA GLY A 114 19.01 -12.56 9.51
C GLY A 114 18.07 -11.60 8.78
N ASP A 115 16.79 -11.90 8.82
CA ASP A 115 15.76 -11.02 8.28
C ASP A 115 15.70 -9.71 9.09
N VAL A 116 15.49 -8.57 8.41
CA VAL A 116 15.41 -7.25 9.06
C VAL A 116 14.00 -6.71 8.99
N PHE A 117 13.41 -6.44 10.15
CA PHE A 117 12.08 -5.84 10.27
C PHE A 117 12.16 -4.31 10.24
N LEU A 118 11.29 -3.67 9.48
CA LEU A 118 11.21 -2.23 9.32
C LEU A 118 9.83 -1.73 9.74
N HIS A 119 9.79 -0.67 10.56
CA HIS A 119 8.55 -0.05 11.04
C HIS A 119 8.61 1.47 10.88
N HIS A 120 8.09 1.98 9.77
CA HIS A 120 8.03 3.42 9.49
C HIS A 120 6.78 4.04 10.16
N PRO A 121 6.81 5.31 10.55
CA PRO A 121 7.93 6.26 10.51
C PRO A 121 8.85 6.17 11.74
N TYR A 122 8.64 5.21 12.64
CA TYR A 122 9.39 5.07 13.88
C TYR A 122 10.86 4.71 13.62
N MET A 123 11.09 3.90 12.60
CA MET A 123 12.41 3.60 12.04
C MET A 123 12.62 4.34 10.72
N SER A 124 13.88 4.72 10.44
CA SER A 124 14.26 5.39 9.20
C SER A 124 13.93 4.55 7.95
N PHE A 125 13.51 5.22 6.88
CA PHE A 125 13.33 4.62 5.55
C PHE A 125 14.65 4.46 4.79
N ASP A 126 15.76 4.99 5.31
CA ASP A 126 17.07 4.96 4.66
C ASP A 126 17.56 3.55 4.30
N PRO A 127 17.35 2.49 5.10
CA PRO A 127 17.73 1.14 4.71
C PRO A 127 17.08 0.68 3.40
N VAL A 128 15.82 1.04 3.13
CA VAL A 128 15.13 0.70 1.88
C VAL A 128 15.77 1.44 0.69
N VAL A 129 16.10 2.72 0.88
CA VAL A 129 16.81 3.51 -0.14
C VAL A 129 18.22 2.97 -0.36
N ASN A 130 18.95 2.67 0.72
CA ASN A 130 20.32 2.16 0.67
C ASN A 130 20.39 0.77 0.05
N PHE A 131 19.38 -0.07 0.25
CA PHE A 131 19.27 -1.37 -0.41
C PHE A 131 19.37 -1.25 -1.94
N VAL A 132 18.59 -0.34 -2.52
CA VAL A 132 18.66 -0.10 -3.97
C VAL A 132 19.94 0.64 -4.37
N ARG A 133 20.39 1.61 -3.56
CA ARG A 133 21.59 2.40 -3.84
C ARG A 133 22.88 1.59 -3.78
N GLN A 134 23.03 0.69 -2.82
CA GLN A 134 24.18 -0.21 -2.76
C GLN A 134 24.11 -1.24 -3.90
N ALA A 135 22.93 -1.81 -4.15
CA ALA A 135 22.73 -2.71 -5.29
C ALA A 135 23.12 -2.08 -6.64
N ALA A 136 22.85 -0.77 -6.82
CA ALA A 136 23.20 -0.05 -8.04
C ALA A 136 24.72 0.05 -8.26
N LYS A 137 25.52 0.07 -7.20
CA LYS A 137 26.99 0.26 -7.25
C LYS A 137 27.78 -1.03 -7.14
N ASP A 138 27.21 -2.06 -6.53
CA ASP A 138 27.88 -3.32 -6.25
C ASP A 138 28.13 -4.12 -7.55
N PRO A 139 29.41 -4.44 -7.91
CA PRO A 139 29.74 -5.13 -9.14
C PRO A 139 29.17 -6.56 -9.22
N ASP A 140 28.88 -7.19 -8.09
CA ASP A 140 28.34 -8.55 -8.03
C ASP A 140 26.82 -8.60 -8.20
N VAL A 141 26.12 -7.46 -8.14
CA VAL A 141 24.69 -7.38 -8.43
C VAL A 141 24.47 -7.49 -9.95
N LEU A 142 23.69 -8.48 -10.34
CA LEU A 142 23.35 -8.80 -11.72
C LEU A 142 22.07 -8.14 -12.20
N ALA A 143 21.05 -8.11 -11.32
CA ALA A 143 19.75 -7.59 -11.65
C ALA A 143 19.04 -6.92 -10.47
N ILE A 144 18.24 -5.89 -10.76
CA ILE A 144 17.33 -5.26 -9.82
C ILE A 144 15.95 -5.24 -10.46
N LYS A 145 14.93 -5.73 -9.74
CA LYS A 145 13.53 -5.67 -10.19
C LYS A 145 12.69 -5.03 -9.11
N GLN A 146 11.84 -4.04 -9.47
CA GLN A 146 11.06 -3.28 -8.50
C GLN A 146 9.69 -2.87 -9.03
N THR A 147 8.68 -2.88 -8.15
CA THR A 147 7.36 -2.29 -8.43
C THR A 147 7.30 -0.87 -7.88
N LEU A 148 6.75 0.05 -8.65
CA LEU A 148 6.54 1.45 -8.26
C LEU A 148 5.08 1.84 -8.45
N TYR A 149 4.48 2.39 -7.38
CA TYR A 149 3.09 2.85 -7.40
C TYR A 149 2.98 4.37 -7.23
N ARG A 150 3.53 4.89 -6.15
CA ARG A 150 3.64 6.33 -5.85
C ARG A 150 5.05 6.65 -5.45
N VAL A 151 5.66 7.59 -6.10
CA VAL A 151 7.06 7.95 -5.90
C VAL A 151 7.14 9.45 -5.60
N SER A 152 8.07 9.85 -4.74
CA SER A 152 8.31 11.27 -4.44
C SER A 152 8.87 12.03 -5.64
N GLY A 153 8.72 13.36 -5.65
CA GLY A 153 9.16 14.22 -6.77
C GLY A 153 10.67 14.15 -7.06
N ASN A 154 11.51 13.93 -6.04
CA ASN A 154 12.95 13.72 -6.15
C ASN A 154 13.35 12.40 -5.52
N SER A 155 12.82 11.31 -6.04
CA SER A 155 13.01 9.99 -5.44
C SER A 155 14.45 9.50 -5.53
N PRO A 156 15.10 9.24 -4.38
CA PRO A 156 16.43 8.63 -4.36
C PRO A 156 16.44 7.20 -4.92
N ILE A 157 15.29 6.51 -4.88
CA ILE A 157 15.14 5.15 -5.43
C ILE A 157 15.14 5.20 -6.96
N ILE A 158 14.42 6.14 -7.57
CA ILE A 158 14.44 6.33 -9.03
C ILE A 158 15.88 6.64 -9.50
N ALA A 159 16.58 7.54 -8.82
CA ALA A 159 17.96 7.86 -9.14
C ALA A 159 18.88 6.63 -9.04
N ALA A 160 18.71 5.81 -8.01
CA ALA A 160 19.49 4.58 -7.84
C ALA A 160 19.19 3.52 -8.92
N LEU A 161 17.93 3.36 -9.33
CA LEU A 161 17.55 2.43 -10.40
C LEU A 161 18.12 2.87 -11.75
N ALA A 162 18.07 4.16 -12.07
CA ALA A 162 18.69 4.72 -13.27
C ALA A 162 20.21 4.50 -13.25
N GLN A 163 20.88 4.80 -12.14
CA GLN A 163 22.32 4.56 -11.98
C GLN A 163 22.68 3.06 -12.14
N ALA A 164 21.84 2.16 -11.64
CA ALA A 164 22.06 0.72 -11.80
C ALA A 164 22.07 0.29 -13.27
N ALA A 165 21.13 0.80 -14.07
CA ALA A 165 21.07 0.52 -15.52
C ALA A 165 22.27 1.13 -16.25
N GLU A 166 22.65 2.37 -15.94
CA GLU A 166 23.85 3.03 -16.49
C GLU A 166 25.14 2.26 -16.12
N ASN A 167 25.18 1.59 -14.96
CA ASN A 167 26.27 0.70 -14.54
C ASN A 167 26.20 -0.70 -15.21
N GLY A 168 25.31 -0.92 -16.18
CA GLY A 168 25.21 -2.15 -16.96
C GLY A 168 24.44 -3.28 -16.29
N LYS A 169 23.69 -3.01 -15.20
CA LYS A 169 22.87 -4.04 -14.54
C LYS A 169 21.52 -4.23 -15.26
N GLN A 170 20.96 -5.43 -15.16
CA GLN A 170 19.60 -5.68 -15.66
C GLN A 170 18.58 -5.07 -14.68
N VAL A 171 17.97 -3.95 -15.06
CA VAL A 171 16.98 -3.26 -14.23
C VAL A 171 15.60 -3.38 -14.87
N THR A 172 14.66 -4.01 -14.16
CA THR A 172 13.26 -4.12 -14.56
C THR A 172 12.39 -3.38 -13.55
N VAL A 173 11.62 -2.41 -14.04
CA VAL A 173 10.75 -1.60 -13.17
C VAL A 173 9.31 -1.67 -13.68
N LEU A 174 8.41 -2.13 -12.84
CA LEU A 174 6.98 -2.00 -13.13
C LEU A 174 6.48 -0.68 -12.54
N VAL A 175 6.02 0.22 -13.40
CA VAL A 175 5.46 1.52 -13.03
C VAL A 175 3.95 1.49 -13.22
N GLU A 176 3.19 1.65 -12.12
CA GLU A 176 1.74 1.75 -12.17
C GLU A 176 1.31 3.15 -12.63
N LEU A 177 0.96 3.30 -13.90
CA LEU A 177 0.57 4.58 -14.49
C LEU A 177 -0.76 5.12 -13.98
N LYS A 178 -1.64 4.25 -13.48
CA LYS A 178 -2.98 4.61 -12.98
C LYS A 178 -3.00 4.91 -11.48
N ALA A 179 -1.85 5.30 -10.91
CA ALA A 179 -1.79 5.76 -9.52
C ALA A 179 -2.54 7.08 -9.40
N ARG A 180 -3.71 7.07 -8.74
CA ARG A 180 -4.62 8.23 -8.66
C ARG A 180 -3.88 9.44 -8.08
N PHE A 181 -3.92 10.57 -8.81
CA PHE A 181 -3.25 11.85 -8.57
C PHE A 181 -1.74 11.90 -8.86
N ASP A 182 -1.10 10.78 -9.18
CA ASP A 182 0.32 10.70 -9.48
C ASP A 182 0.61 10.26 -10.93
N GLU A 183 -0.44 10.21 -11.77
CA GLU A 183 -0.33 9.69 -13.13
C GLU A 183 0.72 10.46 -13.97
N GLU A 184 0.72 11.80 -13.89
CA GLU A 184 1.68 12.64 -14.63
C GLU A 184 3.11 12.41 -14.17
N ASN A 185 3.33 12.37 -12.85
CA ASN A 185 4.64 12.11 -12.27
C ASN A 185 5.15 10.72 -12.67
N ASN A 186 4.31 9.69 -12.58
CA ASN A 186 4.71 8.33 -12.91
C ASN A 186 5.08 8.18 -14.40
N ILE A 187 4.44 8.93 -15.30
CA ILE A 187 4.82 8.99 -16.71
C ILE A 187 6.21 9.61 -16.88
N VAL A 188 6.51 10.70 -16.18
CA VAL A 188 7.83 11.34 -16.23
C VAL A 188 8.92 10.38 -15.74
N TRP A 189 8.68 9.70 -14.63
CA TRP A 189 9.64 8.74 -14.07
C TRP A 189 9.84 7.52 -14.98
N ALA A 190 8.77 6.99 -15.55
CA ALA A 190 8.85 5.87 -16.49
C ALA A 190 9.76 6.21 -17.68
N ARG A 191 9.57 7.37 -18.29
CA ARG A 191 10.44 7.83 -19.41
C ARG A 191 11.89 8.07 -19.00
N MET A 192 12.11 8.60 -17.80
CA MET A 192 13.46 8.79 -17.27
C MET A 192 14.17 7.45 -17.10
N LEU A 193 13.49 6.46 -16.54
CA LEU A 193 14.02 5.11 -16.36
C LEU A 193 14.32 4.41 -17.70
N GLU A 194 13.42 4.52 -18.68
CA GLU A 194 13.67 4.00 -20.03
C GLU A 194 14.90 4.64 -20.68
N LYS A 195 15.02 5.97 -20.57
CA LYS A 195 16.17 6.69 -21.12
C LYS A 195 17.50 6.26 -20.46
N ALA A 196 17.46 5.87 -19.18
CA ALA A 196 18.62 5.33 -18.47
C ALA A 196 18.93 3.88 -18.83
N GLY A 197 18.10 3.20 -19.64
CA GLY A 197 18.27 1.80 -20.07
C GLY A 197 17.55 0.78 -19.19
N CYS A 198 16.63 1.20 -18.32
CA CYS A 198 15.78 0.27 -17.59
C CYS A 198 14.72 -0.36 -18.50
N HIS A 199 14.41 -1.63 -18.28
CA HIS A 199 13.21 -2.25 -18.84
C HIS A 199 12.00 -1.84 -18.03
N VAL A 200 11.14 -0.98 -18.59
CA VAL A 200 9.95 -0.46 -17.91
C VAL A 200 8.71 -1.19 -18.36
N ILE A 201 7.93 -1.69 -17.40
CA ILE A 201 6.62 -2.32 -17.61
C ILE A 201 5.53 -1.36 -17.15
N TYR A 202 4.59 -1.03 -18.02
CA TYR A 202 3.53 -0.05 -17.78
C TYR A 202 2.25 -0.70 -17.22
N GLY A 203 2.35 -1.28 -16.02
CA GLY A 203 1.21 -1.96 -15.40
C GLY A 203 0.77 -3.21 -16.13
N LEU A 204 -0.32 -3.82 -15.69
CA LEU A 204 -0.94 -4.98 -16.32
C LEU A 204 -2.31 -4.62 -16.90
N VAL A 205 -2.63 -5.19 -18.05
CA VAL A 205 -3.96 -5.03 -18.67
C VAL A 205 -5.02 -5.63 -17.74
N GLY A 206 -6.02 -4.82 -17.36
CA GLY A 206 -7.12 -5.27 -16.51
C GLY A 206 -6.87 -5.25 -15.01
N LEU A 207 -5.64 -5.29 -14.58
CA LEU A 207 -5.24 -5.25 -13.19
C LEU A 207 -4.53 -3.95 -12.84
N LYS A 208 -4.50 -3.63 -11.57
CA LYS A 208 -3.72 -2.52 -11.02
C LYS A 208 -2.66 -3.08 -10.08
N THR A 209 -1.39 -2.76 -10.31
CA THR A 209 -0.31 -3.25 -9.46
C THR A 209 -0.19 -2.39 -8.23
N HIS A 210 -0.41 -2.99 -7.07
CA HIS A 210 -0.32 -2.31 -5.77
C HIS A 210 0.66 -2.98 -4.80
N SER A 211 1.29 -4.07 -5.21
CA SER A 211 2.33 -4.76 -4.45
C SER A 211 3.59 -3.88 -4.26
N LYS A 212 4.30 -4.07 -3.17
CA LYS A 212 5.57 -3.40 -2.86
C LYS A 212 6.63 -4.47 -2.67
N ILE A 213 7.40 -4.66 -3.72
CA ILE A 213 8.45 -5.66 -3.78
C ILE A 213 9.65 -5.12 -4.56
N THR A 214 10.83 -5.36 -4.01
CA THR A 214 12.12 -5.17 -4.69
C THR A 214 12.90 -6.46 -4.60
N LEU A 215 13.42 -6.93 -5.73
CA LEU A 215 14.28 -8.09 -5.85
C LEU A 215 15.64 -7.65 -6.37
N VAL A 216 16.69 -7.99 -5.64
CA VAL A 216 18.10 -7.86 -6.06
C VAL A 216 18.67 -9.25 -6.24
N VAL A 217 19.25 -9.52 -7.40
CA VAL A 217 19.94 -10.78 -7.72
C VAL A 217 21.43 -10.52 -7.70
N ARG A 218 22.13 -11.14 -6.78
CA ARG A 218 23.57 -10.95 -6.53
C ARG A 218 24.34 -12.24 -6.70
N ARG A 219 25.54 -12.16 -7.25
CA ARG A 219 26.50 -13.27 -7.25
C ARG A 219 27.21 -13.28 -5.90
N GLU A 220 27.20 -14.43 -5.25
CA GLU A 220 27.94 -14.71 -4.02
C GLU A 220 28.99 -15.77 -4.28
N GLU A 221 29.87 -16.04 -3.32
CA GLU A 221 30.86 -17.09 -3.43
C GLU A 221 30.24 -18.48 -3.59
N ASP A 222 29.08 -18.70 -2.98
CA ASP A 222 28.31 -19.95 -2.98
C ASP A 222 27.27 -20.04 -4.12
N GLY A 223 27.20 -19.04 -5.00
CA GLY A 223 26.27 -19.01 -6.14
C GLY A 223 25.45 -17.75 -6.26
N ILE A 224 24.24 -17.87 -6.79
CA ILE A 224 23.32 -16.74 -6.98
C ILE A 224 22.38 -16.62 -5.78
N ARG A 225 22.40 -15.47 -5.12
CA ARG A 225 21.51 -15.17 -4.00
C ARG A 225 20.53 -14.07 -4.36
N ARG A 226 19.31 -14.20 -3.84
CA ARG A 226 18.20 -13.25 -4.04
C ARG A 226 17.93 -12.53 -2.74
N TYR A 227 18.03 -11.23 -2.78
CA TYR A 227 17.69 -10.33 -1.67
C TYR A 227 16.39 -9.64 -1.98
N VAL A 228 15.45 -9.65 -1.06
CA VAL A 228 14.09 -9.18 -1.29
C VAL A 228 13.68 -8.18 -0.21
N HIS A 229 13.15 -7.03 -0.62
CA HIS A 229 12.36 -6.17 0.25
C HIS A 229 10.89 -6.37 -0.07
N LEU A 230 10.11 -6.59 0.97
CA LEU A 230 8.64 -6.67 0.94
C LEU A 230 8.07 -5.65 1.92
N GLY A 231 6.99 -4.95 1.57
CA GLY A 231 6.43 -3.96 2.47
C GLY A 231 4.94 -3.68 2.26
N THR A 232 4.33 -3.03 3.24
CA THR A 232 2.96 -2.53 3.17
C THR A 232 2.89 -1.14 2.53
N GLY A 233 3.96 -0.34 2.68
CA GLY A 233 4.09 1.03 2.23
C GLY A 233 4.69 1.22 0.85
N ASN A 234 4.36 2.32 0.20
CA ASN A 234 4.94 2.68 -1.09
C ASN A 234 6.44 3.01 -0.96
N TYR A 235 7.17 2.85 -2.06
CA TYR A 235 8.56 3.31 -2.19
C TYR A 235 8.63 4.85 -2.34
N ASN A 236 8.23 5.54 -1.26
CA ASN A 236 8.12 6.99 -1.22
C ASN A 236 8.62 7.51 0.12
N ASP A 237 9.81 8.09 0.12
CA ASP A 237 10.52 8.61 1.29
C ASP A 237 9.80 9.77 1.99
N ALA A 238 8.95 10.51 1.29
CA ALA A 238 8.14 11.57 1.88
C ALA A 238 6.96 11.00 2.67
N THR A 239 6.22 10.04 2.09
CA THR A 239 5.09 9.41 2.79
C THR A 239 5.53 8.46 3.90
N ALA A 240 6.71 7.86 3.82
CA ALA A 240 7.30 7.04 4.87
C ALA A 240 7.53 7.79 6.20
N LYS A 241 7.49 9.12 6.19
CA LYS A 241 7.57 9.99 7.38
C LYS A 241 6.21 10.30 8.00
N LEU A 242 5.11 9.93 7.33
CA LEU A 242 3.74 10.32 7.68
C LEU A 242 2.80 9.12 7.85
N TYR A 243 3.18 7.96 7.31
CA TYR A 243 2.38 6.74 7.32
C TYR A 243 3.03 5.69 8.19
N THR A 244 2.25 4.98 8.99
CA THR A 244 2.75 3.78 9.64
C THR A 244 2.74 2.65 8.63
N ASP A 245 3.90 2.11 8.34
CA ASP A 245 4.07 0.98 7.44
C ASP A 245 5.09 0.00 7.99
N VAL A 246 4.94 -1.26 7.66
CA VAL A 246 5.90 -2.31 8.02
C VAL A 246 6.49 -2.95 6.77
N GLY A 247 7.73 -3.38 6.88
CA GLY A 247 8.45 -4.05 5.81
C GLY A 247 9.48 -5.04 6.33
N MET A 248 10.03 -5.82 5.43
CA MET A 248 11.05 -6.82 5.72
C MET A 248 12.08 -6.87 4.61
N LEU A 249 13.35 -6.93 5.00
CA LEU A 249 14.46 -7.29 4.12
C LEU A 249 14.86 -8.74 4.44
N THR A 250 14.95 -9.59 3.43
CA THR A 250 15.22 -11.01 3.58
C THR A 250 16.05 -11.57 2.42
N CYS A 251 16.81 -12.63 2.66
CA CYS A 251 17.39 -13.44 1.61
C CYS A 251 16.94 -14.92 1.69
N ALA A 252 15.82 -15.19 2.37
CA ALA A 252 15.25 -16.53 2.44
C ALA A 252 14.98 -17.08 1.03
N GLU A 253 15.57 -18.23 0.71
CA GLU A 253 15.56 -18.81 -0.64
C GLU A 253 14.15 -18.92 -1.24
N ARG A 254 13.21 -19.49 -0.49
CA ARG A 254 11.81 -19.67 -0.93
C ARG A 254 11.08 -18.36 -1.21
N ILE A 255 11.40 -17.29 -0.46
CA ILE A 255 10.86 -15.95 -0.73
C ILE A 255 11.52 -15.37 -1.99
N GLY A 256 12.82 -15.59 -2.18
CA GLY A 256 13.55 -15.17 -3.37
C GLY A 256 13.06 -15.84 -4.65
N GLU A 257 12.73 -17.15 -4.59
CA GLU A 257 12.11 -17.89 -5.69
C GLU A 257 10.74 -17.33 -6.05
N ASP A 258 9.88 -17.12 -5.04
CA ASP A 258 8.56 -16.52 -5.23
C ASP A 258 8.67 -15.10 -5.79
N ALA A 259 9.60 -14.28 -5.30
CA ALA A 259 9.84 -12.94 -5.83
C ALA A 259 10.25 -12.98 -7.31
N THR A 260 11.05 -13.96 -7.70
CA THR A 260 11.39 -14.18 -9.12
C THR A 260 10.16 -14.54 -9.93
N ALA A 261 9.32 -15.45 -9.42
CA ALA A 261 8.06 -15.84 -10.05
C ALA A 261 7.08 -14.66 -10.19
N VAL A 262 7.00 -13.78 -9.16
CA VAL A 262 6.20 -12.54 -9.23
C VAL A 262 6.63 -11.69 -10.42
N PHE A 263 7.92 -11.39 -10.56
CA PHE A 263 8.39 -10.56 -11.68
C PHE A 263 8.27 -11.24 -13.04
N ASN A 264 8.38 -12.56 -13.12
CA ASN A 264 8.12 -13.29 -14.35
C ASN A 264 6.64 -13.19 -14.76
N MET A 265 5.73 -13.35 -13.80
CA MET A 265 4.29 -13.16 -14.03
C MET A 265 3.98 -11.72 -14.47
N LEU A 266 4.53 -10.72 -13.77
CA LEU A 266 4.33 -9.30 -14.09
C LEU A 266 4.91 -8.91 -15.45
N SER A 267 5.91 -9.62 -15.95
CA SER A 267 6.51 -9.43 -17.27
C SER A 267 5.81 -10.23 -18.38
N GLY A 268 4.76 -10.98 -18.04
CA GLY A 268 3.98 -11.77 -19.01
C GLY A 268 4.64 -13.07 -19.46
N TYR A 269 5.71 -13.54 -18.79
CA TYR A 269 6.45 -14.74 -19.19
C TYR A 269 5.77 -16.06 -18.77
N SER A 270 5.22 -16.12 -17.54
CA SER A 270 4.58 -17.34 -17.04
C SER A 270 3.73 -17.09 -15.79
N GLU A 271 2.68 -17.88 -15.63
CA GLU A 271 1.99 -18.01 -14.34
C GLU A 271 2.61 -19.17 -13.56
N PRO A 272 2.99 -18.96 -12.27
CA PRO A 272 3.52 -20.03 -11.45
C PRO A 272 2.43 -21.03 -11.08
N LEU A 273 2.80 -22.32 -11.00
CA LEU A 273 1.88 -23.38 -10.61
C LEU A 273 1.54 -23.36 -9.11
N PHE A 274 2.45 -22.85 -8.30
CA PHE A 274 2.30 -22.75 -6.83
C PHE A 274 3.20 -21.63 -6.29
N TRP A 275 2.93 -21.24 -5.04
CA TRP A 275 3.73 -20.30 -4.26
C TRP A 275 4.31 -21.00 -3.04
N ASN A 276 5.59 -20.75 -2.72
CA ASN A 276 6.24 -21.31 -1.54
C ASN A 276 5.80 -20.62 -0.24
N LYS A 277 5.86 -19.28 -0.22
CA LYS A 277 5.64 -18.44 0.95
C LYS A 277 4.72 -17.26 0.67
N LEU A 278 4.81 -16.65 -0.50
CA LEU A 278 3.99 -15.50 -0.86
C LEU A 278 2.56 -15.91 -1.21
N ALA A 279 1.62 -15.02 -0.94
CA ALA A 279 0.25 -15.16 -1.43
C ALA A 279 -0.10 -13.92 -2.26
N LEU A 280 -0.54 -14.14 -3.50
CA LEU A 280 -0.82 -13.09 -4.45
C LEU A 280 -2.31 -12.98 -4.78
N ALA A 281 -2.79 -11.74 -4.87
CA ALA A 281 -4.04 -11.42 -5.55
C ALA A 281 -3.76 -11.16 -7.04
N PRO A 282 -4.76 -11.42 -7.93
CA PRO A 282 -6.15 -11.77 -7.60
C PRO A 282 -6.42 -13.28 -7.44
N LEU A 283 -5.49 -14.17 -7.73
CA LEU A 283 -5.80 -15.59 -7.94
C LEU A 283 -5.77 -16.45 -6.66
N TRP A 284 -4.91 -16.14 -5.68
CA TRP A 284 -4.67 -17.04 -4.53
C TRP A 284 -4.90 -16.42 -3.17
N LEU A 285 -4.79 -15.10 -3.05
CA LEU A 285 -4.76 -14.42 -1.76
C LEU A 285 -6.07 -14.52 -0.99
N LYS A 286 -7.20 -14.39 -1.69
CA LYS A 286 -8.53 -14.49 -1.07
C LYS A 286 -8.76 -15.87 -0.47
N ASP A 287 -8.46 -16.91 -1.25
CA ASP A 287 -8.61 -18.32 -0.80
C ASP A 287 -7.68 -18.62 0.37
N LYS A 288 -6.46 -18.07 0.37
CA LYS A 288 -5.54 -18.19 1.51
C LYS A 288 -6.14 -17.61 2.79
N PHE A 289 -6.70 -16.40 2.75
CA PHE A 289 -7.34 -15.81 3.93
C PHE A 289 -8.59 -16.59 4.37
N LEU A 290 -9.44 -17.00 3.45
CA LEU A 290 -10.61 -17.82 3.78
C LEU A 290 -10.20 -19.14 4.44
N HIS A 291 -9.15 -19.79 3.94
CA HIS A 291 -8.60 -21.00 4.54
C HIS A 291 -8.06 -20.78 5.95
N LEU A 292 -7.33 -19.67 6.19
CA LEU A 292 -6.80 -19.34 7.52
C LEU A 292 -7.93 -19.05 8.52
N ILE A 293 -8.97 -18.33 8.13
CA ILE A 293 -10.15 -18.07 8.97
C ILE A 293 -10.92 -19.36 9.27
N GLU A 294 -11.12 -20.19 8.26
CA GLU A 294 -11.79 -21.50 8.42
C GLU A 294 -10.99 -22.43 9.34
N ARG A 295 -9.67 -22.40 9.27
CA ARG A 295 -8.80 -23.16 10.18
C ARG A 295 -9.00 -22.74 11.65
N GLU A 296 -9.01 -21.43 11.94
CA GLU A 296 -9.30 -20.92 13.29
C GLU A 296 -10.70 -21.33 13.76
N LYS A 297 -11.72 -21.28 12.89
CA LYS A 297 -13.06 -21.76 13.20
C LYS A 297 -13.04 -23.23 13.63
N ASN A 298 -12.34 -24.08 12.89
CA ASN A 298 -12.25 -25.50 13.18
C ASN A 298 -11.53 -25.78 14.49
N TYR A 299 -10.45 -25.03 14.80
CA TYR A 299 -9.79 -25.12 16.09
C TYR A 299 -10.70 -24.73 17.26
N ALA A 300 -11.49 -23.67 17.12
CA ALA A 300 -12.47 -23.30 18.14
C ALA A 300 -13.52 -24.40 18.37
N LEU A 301 -14.05 -25.02 17.31
CA LEU A 301 -14.98 -26.13 17.38
C LEU A 301 -14.37 -27.39 18.04
N GLU A 302 -13.06 -27.57 17.92
CA GLU A 302 -12.30 -28.64 18.59
C GLU A 302 -11.91 -28.30 20.04
N GLY A 303 -12.28 -27.12 20.54
CA GLY A 303 -11.93 -26.63 21.87
C GLY A 303 -10.46 -26.22 22.03
N LYS A 304 -9.75 -25.99 20.94
CA LYS A 304 -8.38 -25.45 20.89
C LYS A 304 -8.37 -23.93 20.92
N ASN A 305 -7.21 -23.35 21.23
CA ASN A 305 -7.03 -21.92 21.16
C ASN A 305 -7.21 -21.44 19.70
N ALA A 306 -8.04 -20.42 19.52
CA ALA A 306 -8.34 -19.83 18.23
C ALA A 306 -8.53 -18.31 18.39
N HIS A 307 -7.73 -17.53 17.68
CA HIS A 307 -7.74 -16.08 17.77
C HIS A 307 -7.29 -15.46 16.45
N ILE A 308 -7.97 -14.41 16.04
CA ILE A 308 -7.61 -13.62 14.86
C ILE A 308 -7.42 -12.17 15.29
N ILE A 309 -6.28 -11.57 14.94
CA ILE A 309 -6.08 -10.13 14.99
C ILE A 309 -5.75 -9.67 13.57
N ALA A 310 -6.49 -8.68 13.06
CA ALA A 310 -6.24 -8.20 11.70
C ALA A 310 -6.28 -6.67 11.65
N LYS A 311 -5.17 -6.09 11.24
CA LYS A 311 -5.02 -4.66 10.95
C LYS A 311 -5.05 -4.41 9.47
N MET A 312 -5.88 -3.45 9.02
CA MET A 312 -6.01 -3.08 7.60
C MET A 312 -6.64 -1.69 7.44
N ASN A 313 -6.65 -1.17 6.22
CA ASN A 313 -7.31 0.12 5.99
C ASN A 313 -8.81 0.00 5.77
N SER A 314 -9.30 -1.10 5.18
CA SER A 314 -10.74 -1.27 4.91
C SER A 314 -11.14 -2.75 4.87
N LEU A 315 -12.35 -3.03 5.35
CA LEU A 315 -12.99 -4.34 5.38
C LEU A 315 -14.36 -4.28 4.71
N CYS A 316 -14.47 -4.79 3.46
CA CYS A 316 -15.70 -4.73 2.66
C CYS A 316 -15.95 -6.02 1.84
N ASP A 317 -15.03 -6.99 1.85
CA ASP A 317 -15.23 -8.23 1.11
C ASP A 317 -16.29 -9.10 1.78
N LYS A 318 -17.33 -9.46 1.02
CA LYS A 318 -18.50 -10.18 1.56
C LYS A 318 -18.17 -11.60 2.03
N ASP A 319 -17.26 -12.27 1.32
CA ASP A 319 -16.91 -13.66 1.64
C ASP A 319 -16.05 -13.72 2.89
N ILE A 320 -15.09 -12.79 3.02
CA ILE A 320 -14.28 -12.62 4.24
C ILE A 320 -15.17 -12.27 5.43
N ILE A 321 -16.08 -11.29 5.29
CA ILE A 321 -17.00 -10.89 6.39
C ILE A 321 -17.86 -12.09 6.83
N ARG A 322 -18.38 -12.88 5.89
CA ARG A 322 -19.17 -14.08 6.20
C ARG A 322 -18.31 -15.10 6.95
N ALA A 323 -17.11 -15.38 6.49
CA ALA A 323 -16.18 -16.30 7.16
C ALA A 323 -15.85 -15.84 8.60
N LEU A 324 -15.65 -14.53 8.82
CA LEU A 324 -15.43 -13.97 10.15
C LEU A 324 -16.65 -14.14 11.06
N TYR A 325 -17.87 -13.96 10.55
CA TYR A 325 -19.09 -14.23 11.30
C TYR A 325 -19.22 -15.71 11.69
N GLU A 326 -18.95 -16.61 10.76
CA GLU A 326 -18.97 -18.05 11.04
C GLU A 326 -17.90 -18.44 12.07
N ALA A 327 -16.71 -17.88 12.00
CA ALA A 327 -15.65 -18.09 12.98
C ALA A 327 -16.02 -17.52 14.37
N SER A 328 -16.62 -16.34 14.43
CA SER A 328 -17.12 -15.75 15.68
C SER A 328 -18.22 -16.60 16.30
N ALA A 329 -19.19 -17.07 15.51
CA ALA A 329 -20.25 -17.97 15.99
C ALA A 329 -19.71 -19.29 16.53
N ALA A 330 -18.56 -19.76 16.03
CA ALA A 330 -17.85 -20.95 16.55
C ALA A 330 -17.01 -20.67 17.81
N GLY A 331 -16.92 -19.41 18.29
CA GLY A 331 -16.21 -19.04 19.50
C GLY A 331 -14.81 -18.45 19.26
N VAL A 332 -14.39 -18.20 18.03
CA VAL A 332 -13.11 -17.54 17.76
C VAL A 332 -13.15 -16.09 18.25
N LYS A 333 -12.18 -15.69 19.06
CA LYS A 333 -11.96 -14.27 19.41
C LYS A 333 -11.38 -13.54 18.20
N ILE A 334 -12.02 -12.45 17.78
CA ILE A 334 -11.62 -11.68 16.58
C ILE A 334 -11.48 -10.20 16.96
N GLU A 335 -10.28 -9.65 16.78
CA GLU A 335 -9.97 -8.26 17.07
C GLU A 335 -9.48 -7.55 15.80
N LEU A 336 -10.27 -6.59 15.32
CA LEU A 336 -10.01 -5.91 14.05
C LEU A 336 -9.61 -4.46 14.28
N ILE A 337 -8.54 -4.03 13.63
CA ILE A 337 -8.08 -2.64 13.59
C ILE A 337 -8.28 -2.14 12.16
N VAL A 338 -9.37 -1.40 11.93
CA VAL A 338 -9.79 -0.96 10.59
C VAL A 338 -9.83 0.56 10.55
N ARG A 339 -8.88 1.17 9.84
CA ARG A 339 -8.74 2.63 9.78
C ARG A 339 -9.89 3.35 9.07
N GLY A 340 -10.41 2.76 8.01
CA GLY A 340 -11.40 3.39 7.12
C GLY A 340 -12.72 2.63 7.08
N ILE A 341 -13.19 2.31 5.87
CA ILE A 341 -14.50 1.69 5.66
C ILE A 341 -14.52 0.28 6.28
N CYS A 342 -15.50 0.05 7.13
CA CYS A 342 -15.81 -1.26 7.69
C CYS A 342 -17.28 -1.60 7.44
N CYS A 343 -17.54 -2.66 6.66
CA CYS A 343 -18.90 -3.13 6.36
C CYS A 343 -19.34 -4.27 7.29
N LEU A 344 -18.49 -4.68 8.25
CA LEU A 344 -18.82 -5.69 9.25
C LEU A 344 -19.57 -5.04 10.42
N LYS A 345 -20.66 -5.66 10.87
CA LYS A 345 -21.42 -5.23 12.05
C LYS A 345 -21.06 -6.10 13.25
N VAL A 346 -20.68 -5.45 14.35
CA VAL A 346 -20.31 -6.11 15.61
C VAL A 346 -21.49 -6.26 16.57
N GLY A 347 -21.35 -7.13 17.58
CA GLY A 347 -22.27 -7.23 18.71
C GLY A 347 -23.63 -7.87 18.37
N ILE A 348 -23.73 -8.65 17.29
CA ILE A 348 -24.93 -9.41 16.98
C ILE A 348 -24.86 -10.75 17.72
N PRO A 349 -25.79 -11.06 18.67
CA PRO A 349 -25.78 -12.31 19.40
C PRO A 349 -25.81 -13.53 18.47
N GLY A 350 -24.96 -14.52 18.75
CA GLY A 350 -24.81 -15.73 17.96
C GLY A 350 -24.16 -15.54 16.58
N VAL A 351 -23.73 -14.32 16.22
CA VAL A 351 -23.10 -14.03 14.93
C VAL A 351 -21.77 -13.32 15.09
N SER A 352 -21.74 -12.16 15.75
CA SER A 352 -20.54 -11.33 15.86
C SER A 352 -20.25 -10.83 17.29
N GLU A 353 -20.69 -11.55 18.28
CA GLU A 353 -20.48 -11.24 19.70
C GLU A 353 -19.00 -11.34 20.10
N ASN A 354 -18.22 -12.19 19.42
CA ASN A 354 -16.80 -12.37 19.67
C ASN A 354 -15.91 -11.49 18.76
N ILE A 355 -16.51 -10.55 18.01
CA ILE A 355 -15.80 -9.62 17.15
C ILE A 355 -15.78 -8.23 17.78
N SER A 356 -14.58 -7.65 17.93
CA SER A 356 -14.40 -6.23 18.22
C SER A 356 -13.73 -5.52 17.03
N VAL A 357 -14.14 -4.28 16.78
CA VAL A 357 -13.55 -3.44 15.71
C VAL A 357 -13.20 -2.09 16.28
N ARG A 358 -11.99 -1.65 16.00
CA ARG A 358 -11.51 -0.31 16.38
C ARG A 358 -10.78 0.37 15.24
N SER A 359 -10.66 1.68 15.33
CA SER A 359 -9.85 2.50 14.43
C SER A 359 -8.91 3.36 15.26
N ILE A 360 -7.67 3.51 14.82
CA ILE A 360 -6.70 4.39 15.44
C ILE A 360 -6.56 5.64 14.57
N VAL A 361 -6.70 6.81 15.22
CA VAL A 361 -6.58 8.13 14.58
C VAL A 361 -5.58 8.95 15.38
N GLY A 362 -4.35 8.95 14.95
CA GLY A 362 -3.23 9.65 15.59
C GLY A 362 -2.51 10.63 14.66
N ASN A 363 -1.27 10.98 15.01
CA ASN A 363 -0.43 11.87 14.23
C ASN A 363 -0.01 11.30 12.88
N PHE A 364 0.08 9.97 12.80
CA PHE A 364 0.45 9.27 11.57
C PHE A 364 -0.77 8.57 10.98
N LEU A 365 -0.76 8.40 9.66
CA LEU A 365 -1.80 7.65 8.97
C LEU A 365 -1.53 6.15 9.16
N GLU A 366 -2.42 5.47 9.87
CA GLU A 366 -2.36 4.02 10.03
C GLU A 366 -2.55 3.35 8.67
N HIS A 367 -1.48 2.76 8.13
CA HIS A 367 -1.46 2.24 6.77
C HIS A 367 -0.95 0.81 6.65
N SER A 368 -0.26 0.30 7.66
CA SER A 368 0.23 -1.09 7.69
C SER A 368 -0.92 -2.10 7.64
N ARG A 369 -0.65 -3.29 7.11
CA ARG A 369 -1.54 -4.45 7.18
C ARG A 369 -0.77 -5.59 7.81
N ILE A 370 -1.31 -6.07 8.93
CA ILE A 370 -0.74 -7.17 9.72
C ILE A 370 -1.89 -8.10 10.09
N PHE A 371 -1.71 -9.40 9.88
CA PHE A 371 -2.72 -10.42 10.12
C PHE A 371 -2.11 -11.51 10.99
N TYR A 372 -2.70 -11.72 12.15
CA TYR A 372 -2.33 -12.75 13.11
C TYR A 372 -3.40 -13.83 13.16
N PHE A 373 -2.96 -15.09 13.19
CA PHE A 373 -3.79 -16.27 13.38
C PHE A 373 -3.14 -17.17 14.44
N GLU A 374 -3.90 -17.56 15.46
CA GLU A 374 -3.43 -18.35 16.61
C GLU A 374 -2.94 -19.76 16.24
N ASN A 375 -3.56 -20.35 15.24
CA ASN A 375 -3.17 -21.66 14.70
C ASN A 375 -3.00 -22.75 15.79
N GLY A 376 -3.94 -22.81 16.74
CA GLY A 376 -3.95 -23.83 17.78
C GLY A 376 -2.74 -23.80 18.73
N GLY A 377 -2.11 -22.63 18.91
CA GLY A 377 -0.92 -22.45 19.77
C GLY A 377 0.41 -22.39 19.01
N ASN A 378 0.37 -22.33 17.68
CA ASN A 378 1.56 -22.11 16.83
C ASN A 378 1.32 -20.90 15.92
N PRO A 379 1.41 -19.68 16.44
CA PRO A 379 0.92 -18.49 15.78
C PRO A 379 1.63 -18.18 14.47
N GLU A 380 0.82 -17.72 13.50
CA GLU A 380 1.28 -17.26 12.20
C GLU A 380 0.96 -15.78 12.03
N ILE A 381 1.93 -15.01 11.55
CA ILE A 381 1.79 -13.60 11.25
C ILE A 381 2.10 -13.35 9.77
N TYR A 382 1.22 -12.60 9.14
CA TYR A 382 1.36 -12.17 7.76
C TYR A 382 1.34 -10.64 7.68
N MET A 383 2.12 -10.10 6.75
CA MET A 383 2.12 -8.68 6.40
C MET A 383 1.91 -8.52 4.90
N GLY A 384 1.42 -7.36 4.46
CA GLY A 384 1.29 -7.16 3.02
C GLY A 384 0.57 -5.90 2.58
N SER A 385 0.29 -5.83 1.28
CA SER A 385 -0.27 -4.64 0.65
C SER A 385 -1.80 -4.64 0.54
N ALA A 386 -2.46 -5.78 0.80
CA ALA A 386 -3.88 -5.97 0.59
C ALA A 386 -4.75 -5.61 1.79
N ASP A 387 -5.83 -4.89 1.53
CA ASP A 387 -6.98 -4.79 2.43
C ASP A 387 -7.98 -5.92 2.11
N TRP A 388 -8.87 -6.26 3.02
CA TRP A 388 -9.97 -7.19 2.77
C TRP A 388 -11.12 -6.50 2.03
N MET A 389 -10.83 -6.10 0.80
CA MET A 389 -11.75 -5.44 -0.12
C MET A 389 -11.78 -6.16 -1.47
N PRO A 390 -12.95 -6.24 -2.16
CA PRO A 390 -13.04 -6.88 -3.48
C PRO A 390 -12.03 -6.30 -4.50
N ARG A 391 -11.81 -4.98 -4.49
CA ARG A 391 -10.85 -4.36 -5.41
C ARG A 391 -9.40 -4.82 -5.16
N ASN A 392 -9.01 -5.10 -3.89
CA ASN A 392 -7.67 -5.59 -3.55
C ASN A 392 -7.54 -7.09 -3.86
N LEU A 393 -8.56 -7.87 -3.50
CA LEU A 393 -8.51 -9.32 -3.59
C LEU A 393 -8.79 -9.83 -5.02
N ASP A 394 -9.60 -9.10 -5.83
CA ASP A 394 -10.06 -9.59 -7.13
C ASP A 394 -9.56 -8.78 -8.34
N ARG A 395 -9.05 -7.53 -8.14
CA ARG A 395 -8.75 -6.60 -9.24
C ARG A 395 -7.39 -5.90 -9.16
N ARG A 396 -6.54 -6.33 -8.22
CA ARG A 396 -5.20 -5.78 -8.04
C ARG A 396 -4.18 -6.89 -7.91
N VAL A 397 -2.95 -6.58 -8.27
CA VAL A 397 -1.81 -7.38 -7.86
C VAL A 397 -1.40 -6.88 -6.48
N GLU A 398 -1.67 -7.70 -5.47
CA GLU A 398 -1.27 -7.49 -4.08
C GLU A 398 -0.38 -8.65 -3.64
N ILE A 399 0.48 -8.40 -2.66
CA ILE A 399 1.32 -9.44 -2.05
C ILE A 399 1.09 -9.44 -0.55
N VAL A 400 0.92 -10.64 -0.01
CA VAL A 400 0.97 -10.93 1.43
C VAL A 400 2.06 -11.98 1.66
N PHE A 401 2.86 -11.79 2.69
CA PHE A 401 4.01 -12.62 3.01
C PHE A 401 4.04 -12.96 4.50
N PRO A 402 4.51 -14.18 4.89
CA PRO A 402 4.64 -14.56 6.28
C PRO A 402 5.87 -13.91 6.92
N VAL A 403 5.75 -13.62 8.21
CA VAL A 403 6.90 -13.36 9.09
C VAL A 403 7.35 -14.71 9.65
N ILE A 404 8.58 -15.12 9.34
CA ILE A 404 9.05 -16.49 9.63
C ILE A 404 9.78 -16.55 10.96
N GLU A 405 10.71 -15.61 11.21
CA GLU A 405 11.55 -15.60 12.41
C GLU A 405 10.72 -15.19 13.65
N GLU A 406 10.87 -15.93 14.75
CA GLU A 406 10.08 -15.71 15.98
C GLU A 406 10.27 -14.31 16.55
N GLU A 407 11.50 -13.79 16.58
CA GLU A 407 11.78 -12.44 17.06
C GLU A 407 11.03 -11.37 16.24
N LEU A 408 10.91 -11.57 14.92
CA LEU A 408 10.19 -10.64 14.04
C LEU A 408 8.66 -10.80 14.18
N LYS A 409 8.17 -12.02 14.47
CA LYS A 409 6.78 -12.24 14.82
C LYS A 409 6.41 -11.48 16.12
N GLU A 410 7.28 -11.52 17.12
CA GLU A 410 7.08 -10.77 18.37
C GLU A 410 7.03 -9.27 18.13
N LYS A 411 7.92 -8.72 17.27
CA LYS A 411 7.88 -7.30 16.88
C LYS A 411 6.56 -6.92 16.20
N ALA A 412 6.08 -7.75 15.26
CA ALA A 412 4.82 -7.50 14.55
C ALA A 412 3.60 -7.64 15.48
N LEU A 413 3.60 -8.64 16.36
CA LEU A 413 2.55 -8.85 17.35
C LEU A 413 2.51 -7.72 18.39
N HIS A 414 3.67 -7.22 18.81
CA HIS A 414 3.77 -6.08 19.71
C HIS A 414 3.08 -4.83 19.13
N ILE A 415 3.25 -4.55 17.84
CA ILE A 415 2.55 -3.45 17.18
C ILE A 415 1.03 -3.62 17.30
N LEU A 416 0.51 -4.82 17.02
CA LEU A 416 -0.92 -5.10 17.16
C LEU A 416 -1.41 -4.91 18.61
N HIS A 417 -0.67 -5.39 19.59
CA HIS A 417 -1.03 -5.26 21.01
C HIS A 417 -1.05 -3.80 21.46
N VAL A 418 -0.02 -3.01 21.12
CA VAL A 418 0.01 -1.57 21.44
C VAL A 418 -1.22 -0.85 20.89
N GLU A 419 -1.61 -1.15 19.65
CA GLU A 419 -2.79 -0.54 19.03
C GLU A 419 -4.10 -1.08 19.64
N LEU A 420 -4.14 -2.33 20.07
CA LEU A 420 -5.30 -2.90 20.79
C LEU A 420 -5.45 -2.33 22.22
N GLU A 421 -4.37 -1.90 22.83
CA GLU A 421 -4.37 -1.27 24.16
C GLU A 421 -4.57 0.26 24.11
N ASP A 422 -4.42 0.89 22.92
CA ASP A 422 -4.60 2.34 22.76
C ASP A 422 -6.02 2.75 23.14
N ASN A 423 -6.16 3.53 24.19
CA ASN A 423 -7.42 4.08 24.69
C ASN A 423 -7.52 5.61 24.53
N VAL A 424 -6.52 6.24 23.89
CA VAL A 424 -6.45 7.69 23.64
C VAL A 424 -6.85 8.02 22.22
N ASN A 425 -6.25 7.32 21.23
CA ASN A 425 -6.49 7.54 19.81
C ASN A 425 -7.51 6.56 19.22
N CYS A 426 -8.06 5.67 20.05
CA CYS A 426 -8.95 4.60 19.62
C CYS A 426 -10.40 5.08 19.47
N LEU A 427 -11.00 4.72 18.33
CA LEU A 427 -12.44 4.82 18.08
C LEU A 427 -13.03 3.41 17.98
N LEU A 428 -13.95 3.07 18.87
CA LEU A 428 -14.66 1.79 18.82
C LEU A 428 -15.86 1.87 17.88
N TYR A 429 -15.99 0.90 17.00
CA TYR A 429 -17.16 0.76 16.14
C TYR A 429 -18.29 0.08 16.91
N THR A 430 -19.40 0.80 17.07
CA THR A 430 -20.64 0.27 17.66
C THR A 430 -21.71 -0.03 16.60
N SER A 431 -21.50 0.45 15.37
CA SER A 431 -22.37 0.25 14.22
C SER A 431 -21.56 0.28 12.92
N PRO A 432 -22.08 -0.20 11.78
CA PRO A 432 -21.44 -0.04 10.50
C PRO A 432 -21.11 1.42 10.21
N SER A 433 -19.96 1.67 9.58
CA SER A 433 -19.61 3.00 9.12
C SER A 433 -20.72 3.59 8.25
N PRO A 434 -21.13 4.85 8.46
CA PRO A 434 -22.09 5.49 7.55
C PRO A 434 -21.54 5.49 6.13
N ARG A 435 -22.42 5.24 5.17
CA ARG A 435 -22.12 5.12 3.74
C ARG A 435 -21.63 6.41 3.13
#